data_6feaccff28d67b851449d46dae4ec78b
#
_entry.id   6feaccff28d67b851449d46dae4ec78b
#
_cell.length_a   1.000
_cell.length_b   1.000
_cell.length_c   1.000
_cell.angle_alpha   90.00
_cell.angle_beta   90.00
_cell.angle_gamma   90.00
#
_symmetry.space_group_name_H-M   'P 1'
#
loop_
_entity.id
_entity.type
_entity.pdbx_description
1 polymer ?
#
loop_
_entity_poly.entity_id
_entity_poly.type
_entity_poly.pdbx_seq_one_letter_code
_entity_poly.pdbx_strand_id
1 'polypeptide(L)'
;PADDVQMEWIIKEFLKMEGIHYVRSNRKAVRNVYKKGSSFKIGQGNILKEGKDILIIAAGQLVSEALDCAEELEKEGYSVEVIDMFTIKPLDEKLLIKEAKGKSKIVTIENHSIYGGLGSAVSEVIAENGISVPVKRIGVKEKFGQVGTAEFLQEEFGLTAKQIKETICQF
;
A
#
# COMPACT_ATOMS: atom_id res chain seq x y z
N PRO A 1 6.65 6.56 -2.38
CA PRO A 1 6.25 6.39 -3.79
C PRO A 1 6.34 4.94 -4.24
N ALA A 2 5.45 4.54 -5.17
CA ALA A 2 5.42 3.20 -5.74
C ALA A 2 6.57 2.98 -6.73
N ASP A 3 6.93 4.00 -7.48
CA ASP A 3 7.96 3.93 -8.53
C ASP A 3 8.69 5.27 -8.75
N ASP A 4 9.55 5.32 -9.75
CA ASP A 4 10.33 6.49 -10.12
C ASP A 4 9.48 7.62 -10.69
N VAL A 5 8.40 7.31 -11.40
CA VAL A 5 7.45 8.30 -11.97
C VAL A 5 6.77 9.08 -10.84
N GLN A 6 6.29 8.37 -9.84
CA GLN A 6 5.67 8.99 -8.66
C GLN A 6 6.70 9.72 -7.82
N MET A 7 7.93 9.18 -7.67
CA MET A 7 9.00 9.86 -6.95
C MET A 7 9.41 11.18 -7.63
N GLU A 8 9.60 11.19 -8.95
CA GLU A 8 9.90 12.40 -9.71
C GLU A 8 8.84 13.48 -9.49
N TRP A 9 7.57 13.08 -9.53
CA TRP A 9 6.46 13.99 -9.28
C TRP A 9 6.49 14.55 -7.84
N ILE A 10 6.69 13.71 -6.83
CA ILE A 10 6.75 14.12 -5.41
C ILE A 10 7.85 15.14 -5.19
N ILE A 11 9.05 14.91 -5.71
CA ILE A 11 10.18 15.83 -5.55
C ILE A 11 9.86 17.19 -6.17
N LYS A 12 9.27 17.20 -7.37
CA LYS A 12 8.84 18.45 -8.03
C LYS A 12 7.76 19.19 -7.24
N GLU A 13 6.89 18.45 -6.57
CA GLU A 13 5.83 19.05 -5.75
C GLU A 13 6.39 19.62 -4.44
N PHE A 14 7.30 18.92 -3.78
CA PHE A 14 7.96 19.42 -2.56
C PHE A 14 8.69 20.76 -2.78
N LEU A 15 9.25 20.99 -3.97
CA LEU A 15 9.89 22.26 -4.30
C LEU A 15 8.91 23.47 -4.31
N LYS A 16 7.61 23.23 -4.37
CA LYS A 16 6.57 24.27 -4.37
C LYS A 16 5.91 24.46 -3.00
N MET A 17 6.18 23.56 -2.07
CA MET A 17 5.54 23.53 -0.76
C MET A 17 6.46 24.13 0.30
N GLU A 18 5.90 24.82 1.28
CA GLU A 18 6.61 25.29 2.47
C GLU A 18 6.60 24.24 3.58
N GLY A 19 7.60 24.28 4.46
CA GLY A 19 7.71 23.43 5.61
C GLY A 19 8.68 22.26 5.44
N ILE A 20 8.58 21.26 6.30
CA ILE A 20 9.44 20.07 6.31
C ILE A 20 8.69 18.91 5.65
N HIS A 21 9.32 18.32 4.64
CA HIS A 21 8.77 17.18 3.92
C HIS A 21 9.70 15.99 4.06
N TYR A 22 9.10 14.82 4.21
CA TYR A 22 9.82 13.56 4.28
C TYR A 22 9.32 12.59 3.21
N VAL A 23 10.21 12.04 2.44
CA VAL A 23 9.93 10.96 1.49
C VAL A 23 10.97 9.85 1.66
N ARG A 24 10.51 8.62 1.63
CA ARG A 24 11.39 7.44 1.64
C ARG A 24 11.42 6.80 0.27
N SER A 25 12.60 6.61 -0.27
CA SER A 25 12.82 5.94 -1.55
C SER A 25 13.44 4.57 -1.36
N ASN A 26 13.31 3.74 -2.38
CA ASN A 26 14.05 2.50 -2.48
C ASN A 26 15.49 2.75 -2.93
N ARG A 27 16.38 1.87 -2.51
CA ARG A 27 17.81 1.94 -2.88
C ARG A 27 18.07 1.45 -4.31
N LYS A 28 17.24 0.54 -4.79
CA LYS A 28 17.31 -0.04 -6.13
C LYS A 28 16.09 0.38 -6.96
N ALA A 29 16.21 0.26 -8.27
CA ALA A 29 15.05 0.39 -9.16
C ALA A 29 13.96 -0.60 -8.78
N VAL A 30 12.72 -0.16 -8.91
CA VAL A 30 11.51 -0.96 -8.68
C VAL A 30 10.72 -1.04 -9.98
N ARG A 31 9.77 -1.97 -10.04
CA ARG A 31 8.87 -2.11 -11.19
C ARG A 31 7.98 -0.88 -11.31
N ASN A 32 7.87 -0.33 -12.52
CA ASN A 32 6.99 0.80 -12.79
C ASN A 32 5.53 0.39 -12.69
N VAL A 33 4.77 1.19 -11.97
CA VAL A 33 3.31 1.10 -11.83
C VAL A 33 2.64 2.16 -12.69
N TYR A 34 3.25 3.34 -12.78
CA TYR A 34 2.71 4.50 -13.46
C TYR A 34 3.38 4.78 -14.82
N LYS A 35 2.62 5.40 -15.70
CA LYS A 35 3.14 5.89 -16.98
C LYS A 35 3.84 7.23 -16.78
N LYS A 36 4.91 7.48 -17.54
CA LYS A 36 5.59 8.78 -17.55
C LYS A 36 4.60 9.91 -17.83
N GLY A 37 4.66 10.96 -17.01
CA GLY A 37 3.74 12.09 -17.08
C GLY A 37 2.46 11.94 -16.24
N SER A 38 2.29 10.86 -15.51
CA SER A 38 1.23 10.75 -14.50
C SER A 38 1.34 11.87 -13.48
N SER A 39 0.20 12.35 -13.01
CA SER A 39 0.10 13.39 -11.98
C SER A 39 -0.62 12.85 -10.75
N PHE A 40 -0.26 13.38 -9.60
CA PHE A 40 -0.76 12.92 -8.31
C PHE A 40 -1.20 14.12 -7.47
N LYS A 41 -1.66 13.88 -6.26
CA LYS A 41 -1.95 14.94 -5.31
C LYS A 41 -1.60 14.49 -3.91
N ILE A 42 -0.82 15.28 -3.20
CA ILE A 42 -0.49 15.00 -1.79
C ILE A 42 -1.79 14.87 -0.98
N GLY A 43 -1.87 13.83 -0.16
CA GLY A 43 -3.05 13.51 0.64
C GLY A 43 -4.19 12.82 -0.14
N GLN A 44 -3.93 12.38 -1.38
CA GLN A 44 -4.90 11.58 -2.14
C GLN A 44 -4.31 10.22 -2.53
N GLY A 45 -5.07 9.17 -2.26
CA GLY A 45 -4.78 7.82 -2.75
C GLY A 45 -5.18 7.66 -4.22
N ASN A 46 -4.56 6.71 -4.90
CA ASN A 46 -4.86 6.38 -6.29
C ASN A 46 -5.48 4.99 -6.37
N ILE A 47 -6.70 4.89 -6.87
CA ILE A 47 -7.30 3.58 -7.19
C ILE A 47 -6.62 3.07 -8.45
N LEU A 48 -5.88 1.98 -8.34
CA LEU A 48 -5.18 1.34 -9.45
C LEU A 48 -6.02 0.23 -10.07
N LYS A 49 -6.91 -0.34 -9.28
CA LYS A 49 -7.81 -1.41 -9.68
C LYS A 49 -9.09 -1.30 -8.87
N GLU A 50 -10.23 -1.33 -9.53
CA GLU A 50 -11.54 -1.36 -8.87
C GLU A 50 -11.93 -2.78 -8.47
N GLY A 51 -12.65 -2.93 -7.36
CA GLY A 51 -13.12 -4.21 -6.88
C GLY A 51 -14.18 -4.09 -5.79
N LYS A 52 -14.89 -5.19 -5.48
CA LYS A 52 -16.05 -5.16 -4.59
C LYS A 52 -15.85 -5.91 -3.28
N ASP A 53 -15.01 -6.94 -3.26
CA ASP A 53 -14.94 -7.88 -2.14
C ASP A 53 -13.82 -7.55 -1.16
N ILE A 54 -12.61 -7.37 -1.66
CA ILE A 54 -11.39 -7.16 -0.86
C ILE A 54 -10.80 -5.80 -1.21
N LEU A 55 -10.43 -5.02 -0.20
CA LEU A 55 -9.69 -3.77 -0.37
C LEU A 55 -8.23 -3.97 0.05
N ILE A 56 -7.32 -3.86 -0.91
CA ILE A 56 -5.88 -3.84 -0.67
C ILE A 56 -5.40 -2.39 -0.73
N ILE A 57 -4.75 -1.94 0.33
CA ILE A 57 -4.13 -0.61 0.42
C ILE A 57 -2.63 -0.81 0.56
N ALA A 58 -1.88 -0.36 -0.42
CA ALA A 58 -0.44 -0.54 -0.45
C ALA A 58 0.30 0.80 -0.52
N ALA A 59 1.57 0.80 -0.12
CA ALA A 59 2.46 1.94 -0.30
C ALA A 59 3.87 1.49 -0.72
N GLY A 60 4.52 2.36 -1.49
CA GLY A 60 5.90 2.13 -1.93
C GLY A 60 6.04 0.97 -2.91
N GLN A 61 7.18 0.32 -2.89
CA GLN A 61 7.50 -0.78 -3.82
C GLN A 61 6.51 -1.95 -3.79
N LEU A 62 5.76 -2.11 -2.71
CA LEU A 62 4.80 -3.21 -2.59
C LEU A 62 3.47 -2.97 -3.31
N VAL A 63 3.28 -1.80 -3.91
CA VAL A 63 2.12 -1.54 -4.78
C VAL A 63 2.11 -2.50 -5.97
N SER A 64 3.27 -2.80 -6.55
CA SER A 64 3.37 -3.77 -7.64
C SER A 64 3.02 -5.20 -7.19
N GLU A 65 3.45 -5.60 -5.99
CA GLU A 65 3.09 -6.90 -5.41
C GLU A 65 1.59 -6.98 -5.09
N ALA A 66 1.00 -5.87 -4.65
CA ALA A 66 -0.44 -5.78 -4.39
C ALA A 66 -1.26 -5.99 -5.68
N LEU A 67 -0.81 -5.43 -6.81
CA LEU A 67 -1.46 -5.64 -8.11
C LEU A 67 -1.36 -7.10 -8.57
N ASP A 68 -0.18 -7.70 -8.47
CA ASP A 68 0.01 -9.12 -8.82
C ASP A 68 -0.82 -10.04 -7.92
N CYS A 69 -0.85 -9.75 -6.61
CA CYS A 69 -1.69 -10.47 -5.67
C CYS A 69 -3.18 -10.36 -6.02
N ALA A 70 -3.64 -9.16 -6.42
CA ALA A 70 -5.03 -8.95 -6.84
C ALA A 70 -5.38 -9.77 -8.09
N GLU A 71 -4.48 -9.84 -9.08
CA GLU A 71 -4.67 -10.66 -10.27
C GLU A 71 -4.77 -12.16 -9.92
N GLU A 72 -3.97 -12.64 -8.98
CA GLU A 72 -4.03 -14.04 -8.53
C GLU A 72 -5.31 -14.35 -7.74
N LEU A 73 -5.79 -13.42 -6.92
CA LEU A 73 -7.05 -13.56 -6.18
C LEU A 73 -8.27 -13.55 -7.13
N GLU A 74 -8.21 -12.77 -8.22
CA GLU A 74 -9.28 -12.75 -9.22
C GLU A 74 -9.42 -14.09 -9.95
N LYS A 75 -8.33 -14.81 -10.19
CA LYS A 75 -8.39 -16.17 -10.76
C LYS A 75 -9.12 -17.15 -9.82
N GLU A 76 -9.20 -16.82 -8.54
CA GLU A 76 -9.97 -17.58 -7.54
C GLU A 76 -11.40 -17.04 -7.34
N GLY A 77 -11.80 -16.02 -8.10
CA GLY A 77 -13.16 -15.49 -8.11
C GLY A 77 -13.41 -14.30 -7.17
N TYR A 78 -12.36 -13.74 -6.53
CA TYR A 78 -12.51 -12.53 -5.70
C TYR A 78 -12.47 -11.27 -6.57
N SER A 79 -13.27 -10.27 -6.22
CA SER A 79 -13.20 -8.94 -6.82
C SER A 79 -12.36 -8.02 -5.92
N VAL A 80 -11.14 -7.71 -6.35
CA VAL A 80 -10.14 -7.04 -5.51
C VAL A 80 -9.90 -5.61 -5.96
N GLU A 81 -10.08 -4.67 -5.04
CA GLU A 81 -9.68 -3.28 -5.22
C GLU A 81 -8.26 -3.05 -4.70
N VAL A 82 -7.47 -2.27 -5.45
CA VAL A 82 -6.12 -1.89 -5.05
C VAL A 82 -5.96 -0.38 -5.04
N ILE A 83 -5.58 0.16 -3.89
CA ILE A 83 -5.27 1.58 -3.70
C ILE A 83 -3.78 1.73 -3.40
N ASP A 84 -3.10 2.57 -4.19
CA ASP A 84 -1.80 3.14 -3.83
C ASP A 84 -2.02 4.35 -2.90
N MET A 85 -1.73 4.15 -1.61
CA MET A 85 -1.79 5.19 -0.59
C MET A 85 -0.38 5.74 -0.34
N PHE A 86 0.16 6.46 -1.32
CA PHE A 86 1.55 6.93 -1.32
C PHE A 86 1.86 8.00 -0.26
N THR A 87 0.84 8.67 0.26
CA THR A 87 0.98 9.57 1.40
C THR A 87 0.35 8.99 2.66
N ILE A 88 1.16 8.84 3.71
CA ILE A 88 0.70 8.34 5.01
C ILE A 88 0.25 9.51 5.90
N LYS A 89 0.88 10.66 5.71
CA LYS A 89 0.51 11.90 6.39
C LYS A 89 0.69 13.10 5.44
N PRO A 90 -0.43 13.73 5.02
CA PRO A 90 -1.82 13.37 5.32
C PRO A 90 -2.29 12.08 4.61
N LEU A 91 -3.12 11.31 5.29
CA LEU A 91 -3.79 10.15 4.69
C LEU A 91 -5.05 10.60 3.93
N ASP A 92 -5.43 9.90 2.88
CA ASP A 92 -6.74 10.10 2.23
C ASP A 92 -7.85 9.36 2.98
N GLU A 93 -8.23 9.92 4.13
CA GLU A 93 -9.28 9.34 4.97
C GLU A 93 -10.62 9.25 4.24
N LYS A 94 -10.95 10.25 3.40
CA LYS A 94 -12.22 10.30 2.66
C LYS A 94 -12.34 9.14 1.68
N LEU A 95 -11.28 8.88 0.93
CA LEU A 95 -11.20 7.74 0.01
C LEU A 95 -11.31 6.44 0.81
N LEU A 96 -10.53 6.31 1.88
CA LEU A 96 -10.51 5.11 2.71
C LEU A 96 -11.91 4.80 3.29
N ILE A 97 -12.58 5.78 3.88
CA ILE A 97 -13.92 5.62 4.46
C ILE A 97 -14.94 5.23 3.39
N LYS A 98 -14.83 5.82 2.20
CA LYS A 98 -15.73 5.52 1.08
C LYS A 98 -15.53 4.09 0.60
N GLU A 99 -14.30 3.70 0.29
CA GLU A 99 -14.00 2.42 -0.35
C GLU A 99 -14.01 1.23 0.65
N ALA A 100 -13.85 1.48 1.95
CA ALA A 100 -13.99 0.44 2.98
C ALA A 100 -15.43 -0.10 3.11
N LYS A 101 -16.43 0.69 2.73
CA LYS A 101 -17.85 0.30 2.89
C LYS A 101 -18.20 -0.86 1.96
N GLY A 102 -18.79 -1.90 2.56
CA GLY A 102 -19.25 -3.07 1.81
C GLY A 102 -18.16 -4.08 1.46
N LYS A 103 -16.90 -3.83 1.84
CA LYS A 103 -15.83 -4.81 1.68
C LYS A 103 -15.96 -5.92 2.72
N SER A 104 -15.55 -7.12 2.34
CA SER A 104 -15.48 -8.27 3.27
C SER A 104 -14.24 -8.20 4.17
N LYS A 105 -13.16 -7.64 3.67
CA LYS A 105 -11.91 -7.42 4.41
C LYS A 105 -11.06 -6.30 3.81
N ILE A 106 -10.24 -5.68 4.65
CA ILE A 106 -9.23 -4.68 4.28
C ILE A 106 -7.86 -5.26 4.58
N VAL A 107 -6.92 -5.08 3.66
CA VAL A 107 -5.54 -5.52 3.81
C VAL A 107 -4.60 -4.36 3.54
N THR A 108 -3.71 -4.04 4.47
CA THR A 108 -2.65 -3.05 4.23
C THR A 108 -1.32 -3.73 3.96
N ILE A 109 -0.55 -3.22 3.01
CA ILE A 109 0.73 -3.81 2.59
C ILE A 109 1.79 -2.71 2.55
N GLU A 110 2.85 -2.88 3.34
CA GLU A 110 3.93 -1.91 3.45
C GLU A 110 5.30 -2.56 3.67
N ASN A 111 6.32 -2.07 2.99
CA ASN A 111 7.71 -2.43 3.27
C ASN A 111 8.23 -1.61 4.46
N HIS A 112 7.62 -1.82 5.62
CA HIS A 112 7.87 -1.12 6.86
C HIS A 112 7.40 -1.99 8.04
N SER A 113 7.76 -1.61 9.26
CA SER A 113 7.12 -2.18 10.45
C SER A 113 5.60 -1.99 10.38
N ILE A 114 4.85 -3.01 10.80
CA ILE A 114 3.38 -2.90 10.92
C ILE A 114 2.94 -1.90 12.01
N TYR A 115 3.86 -1.39 12.80
CA TYR A 115 3.59 -0.40 13.85
C TYR A 115 4.02 0.99 13.39
N GLY A 116 3.10 1.96 13.49
CA GLY A 116 3.35 3.36 13.18
C GLY A 116 3.47 3.70 11.69
N GLY A 117 3.15 2.76 10.79
CA GLY A 117 3.14 2.96 9.34
C GLY A 117 1.74 3.05 8.74
N LEU A 118 1.63 2.68 7.47
CA LEU A 118 0.38 2.69 6.71
C LEU A 118 -0.72 1.89 7.41
N GLY A 119 -0.41 0.67 7.84
CA GLY A 119 -1.38 -0.21 8.48
C GLY A 119 -1.93 0.37 9.80
N SER A 120 -1.12 1.09 10.56
CA SER A 120 -1.58 1.80 11.77
C SER A 120 -2.51 2.94 11.41
N ALA A 121 -2.12 3.83 10.48
CA ALA A 121 -2.93 4.96 10.05
C ALA A 121 -4.30 4.52 9.49
N VAL A 122 -4.33 3.47 8.67
CA VAL A 122 -5.58 2.89 8.16
C VAL A 122 -6.43 2.34 9.29
N SER A 123 -5.84 1.60 10.23
CA SER A 123 -6.59 1.01 11.35
C SER A 123 -7.20 2.06 12.27
N GLU A 124 -6.51 3.17 12.50
CA GLU A 124 -6.99 4.32 13.26
C GLU A 124 -8.24 4.90 12.61
N VAL A 125 -8.19 5.22 11.32
CA VAL A 125 -9.34 5.77 10.58
C VAL A 125 -10.52 4.80 10.56
N ILE A 126 -10.29 3.50 10.34
CA ILE A 126 -11.35 2.49 10.34
C ILE A 126 -12.03 2.42 11.71
N ALA A 127 -11.25 2.42 12.80
CA ALA A 127 -11.77 2.34 14.17
C ALA A 127 -12.52 3.61 14.55
N GLU A 128 -11.94 4.79 14.31
CA GLU A 128 -12.54 6.08 14.68
C GLU A 128 -13.84 6.38 13.94
N ASN A 129 -14.01 5.82 12.73
CA ASN A 129 -15.25 5.97 11.95
C ASN A 129 -16.25 4.82 12.14
N GLY A 130 -16.01 3.89 13.08
CA GLY A 130 -16.92 2.79 13.39
C GLY A 130 -17.14 1.83 12.22
N ILE A 131 -16.17 1.66 11.34
CA ILE A 131 -16.27 0.78 10.17
C ILE A 131 -16.01 -0.65 10.60
N SER A 132 -17.06 -1.49 10.55
CA SER A 132 -17.01 -2.90 10.97
C SER A 132 -16.52 -3.81 9.84
N VAL A 133 -15.29 -3.58 9.37
CA VAL A 133 -14.62 -4.43 8.39
C VAL A 133 -13.30 -4.92 8.99
N PRO A 134 -13.01 -6.23 8.97
CA PRO A 134 -11.76 -6.74 9.51
C PRO A 134 -10.55 -6.20 8.72
N VAL A 135 -9.49 -5.83 9.44
CA VAL A 135 -8.26 -5.26 8.88
C VAL A 135 -7.08 -6.19 9.14
N LYS A 136 -6.37 -6.57 8.09
CA LYS A 136 -5.10 -7.30 8.15
C LYS A 136 -3.95 -6.40 7.75
N ARG A 137 -2.97 -6.25 8.62
CA ARG A 137 -1.74 -5.51 8.31
C ARG A 137 -0.63 -6.48 7.90
N ILE A 138 -0.08 -6.28 6.70
CA ILE A 138 1.05 -7.03 6.14
C ILE A 138 2.23 -6.08 6.04
N GLY A 139 3.32 -6.45 6.69
CA GLY A 139 4.56 -5.69 6.77
C GLY A 139 5.55 -6.42 7.66
N VAL A 140 6.66 -5.79 7.98
CA VAL A 140 7.67 -6.38 8.87
C VAL A 140 7.12 -6.41 10.29
N LYS A 141 7.01 -7.61 10.85
CA LYS A 141 6.62 -7.84 12.25
C LYS A 141 7.86 -7.71 13.09
N GLU A 142 7.82 -6.98 14.16
CA GLU A 142 8.82 -6.79 15.24
C GLU A 142 10.07 -7.72 15.19
N LYS A 143 10.79 -7.66 14.08
CA LYS A 143 12.04 -8.39 13.85
C LYS A 143 13.14 -7.39 13.55
N PHE A 144 14.33 -7.65 14.05
CA PHE A 144 15.51 -6.92 13.58
C PHE A 144 15.73 -7.19 12.10
N GLY A 145 16.16 -6.15 11.39
CA GLY A 145 16.55 -6.30 9.99
C GLY A 145 17.74 -7.26 9.87
N GLN A 146 17.81 -7.91 8.73
CA GLN A 146 18.96 -8.73 8.37
C GLN A 146 19.55 -8.28 7.04
N VAL A 147 20.74 -8.78 6.71
CA VAL A 147 21.43 -8.47 5.47
C VAL A 147 21.02 -9.47 4.40
N GLY A 148 20.67 -8.96 3.22
CA GLY A 148 20.28 -9.80 2.09
C GLY A 148 19.98 -8.97 0.84
N THR A 149 19.71 -9.65 -0.27
CA THR A 149 19.18 -8.99 -1.45
C THR A 149 17.75 -8.51 -1.20
N ALA A 150 17.25 -7.58 -1.99
CA ALA A 150 15.88 -7.09 -1.83
C ALA A 150 14.86 -8.22 -1.97
N GLU A 151 15.08 -9.11 -2.94
CA GLU A 151 14.26 -10.27 -3.24
C GLU A 151 14.23 -11.26 -2.08
N PHE A 152 15.42 -11.59 -1.52
CA PHE A 152 15.53 -12.45 -0.34
C PHE A 152 14.80 -11.86 0.86
N LEU A 153 14.99 -10.57 1.13
CA LEU A 153 14.35 -9.92 2.28
C LEU A 153 12.82 -9.83 2.09
N GLN A 154 12.37 -9.60 0.86
CA GLN A 154 10.94 -9.58 0.55
C GLN A 154 10.30 -10.95 0.80
N GLU A 155 10.96 -12.03 0.41
CA GLU A 155 10.52 -13.39 0.67
C GLU A 155 10.58 -13.74 2.17
N GLU A 156 11.68 -13.41 2.84
CA GLU A 156 11.88 -13.66 4.29
C GLU A 156 10.81 -12.97 5.16
N PHE A 157 10.39 -11.77 4.77
CA PHE A 157 9.36 -11.03 5.50
C PHE A 157 7.92 -11.31 5.04
N GLY A 158 7.72 -12.21 4.09
CA GLY A 158 6.39 -12.59 3.63
C GLY A 158 5.72 -11.50 2.77
N LEU A 159 6.49 -10.75 2.00
CA LEU A 159 6.06 -9.59 1.25
C LEU A 159 5.99 -9.81 -0.28
N THR A 160 6.12 -11.05 -0.74
CA THR A 160 5.87 -11.40 -2.15
C THR A 160 4.38 -11.52 -2.43
N ALA A 161 3.96 -11.28 -3.66
CA ALA A 161 2.55 -11.38 -4.07
C ALA A 161 1.92 -12.73 -3.67
N LYS A 162 2.67 -13.83 -3.82
CA LYS A 162 2.23 -15.17 -3.42
C LYS A 162 1.97 -15.28 -1.92
N GLN A 163 2.91 -14.83 -1.09
CA GLN A 163 2.77 -14.91 0.38
C GLN A 163 1.70 -13.95 0.91
N ILE A 164 1.56 -12.79 0.27
CA ILE A 164 0.48 -11.84 0.53
C ILE A 164 -0.87 -12.50 0.27
N LYS A 165 -1.04 -13.14 -0.90
CA LYS A 165 -2.24 -13.89 -1.27
C LYS A 165 -2.55 -14.98 -0.25
N GLU A 166 -1.56 -15.83 0.09
CA GLU A 166 -1.73 -16.88 1.10
C GLU A 166 -2.23 -16.31 2.44
N THR A 167 -1.66 -15.18 2.87
CA THR A 167 -2.08 -14.48 4.10
C THR A 167 -3.52 -13.98 3.99
N ILE A 168 -3.93 -13.45 2.84
CA ILE A 168 -5.30 -12.95 2.60
C ILE A 168 -6.31 -14.09 2.61
N CYS A 169 -5.98 -15.23 2.00
CA CYS A 169 -6.85 -16.40 1.95
C CYS A 169 -7.06 -17.03 3.34
N GLN A 170 -6.07 -16.94 4.23
CA GLN A 170 -6.15 -17.45 5.60
C GLN A 170 -6.85 -16.48 6.58
N PHE A 171 -7.04 -15.25 6.19
CA PHE A 171 -7.68 -14.19 6.99
C PHE A 171 -9.17 -14.10 6.70
#